data_da1f57a90a56b1a016c40d572f841957
#
_entry.id   da1f57a90a56b1a016c40d572f841957
#
_cell.length_a   1.000
_cell.length_b   1.000
_cell.length_c   1.000
_cell.angle_alpha   90.00
_cell.angle_beta   90.00
_cell.angle_gamma   90.00
#
_symmetry.space_group_name_H-M   'P 1'
#
loop_
_entity.id
_entity.type
_entity.pdbx_description
1 polymer ?
#
loop_
_entity_poly.entity_id
_entity_poly.type
_entity_poly.pdbx_seq_one_letter_code
_entity_poly.pdbx_strand_id
1 'polypeptide(L)'
;RIIVRDGEVNTACTRKNSIVDLVKEKFNNIEGLIGCITLQVFKSRKKDEIIGIEINPRFGGGYPLSYCAGANFPKWIIEEYLLNNFNDDYFENWNDNLLMIRYDQEIIVNGYKG
;
A
#
# COMPACT_ATOMS: atom_id res chain seq x y z
N ARG A 1 -5.65 -5.46 9.43
CA ARG A 1 -5.48 -6.92 9.29
C ARG A 1 -5.51 -7.27 7.80
N ILE A 2 -4.53 -8.04 7.36
CA ILE A 2 -4.45 -8.54 5.99
C ILE A 2 -4.58 -10.06 6.04
N ILE A 3 -5.39 -10.62 5.15
CA ILE A 3 -5.48 -12.06 4.91
C ILE A 3 -4.96 -12.31 3.50
N VAL A 4 -3.98 -13.20 3.41
CA VAL A 4 -3.35 -13.62 2.16
C VAL A 4 -3.78 -15.04 1.83
N ARG A 5 -4.14 -15.31 0.57
CA ARG A 5 -4.39 -16.62 0.01
C ARG A 5 -3.57 -16.76 -1.26
N ASP A 6 -2.88 -17.89 -1.40
CA ASP A 6 -2.06 -18.23 -2.58
C ASP A 6 -1.09 -17.11 -3.01
N GLY A 7 -0.51 -16.38 -2.02
CA GLY A 7 0.39 -15.27 -2.25
C GLY A 7 -0.28 -13.93 -2.55
N GLU A 8 -1.60 -13.87 -2.68
CA GLU A 8 -2.34 -12.65 -2.95
C GLU A 8 -3.10 -12.12 -1.74
N VAL A 9 -3.19 -10.78 -1.65
CA VAL A 9 -4.01 -10.12 -0.62
C VAL A 9 -5.48 -10.36 -0.93
N ASN A 10 -6.13 -11.19 -0.10
CA ASN A 10 -7.55 -11.49 -0.24
C ASN A 10 -8.43 -10.52 0.56
N THR A 11 -8.03 -10.19 1.78
CA THR A 11 -8.79 -9.27 2.64
C THR A 11 -7.83 -8.30 3.31
N ALA A 12 -8.14 -7.03 3.25
CA ALA A 12 -7.36 -5.97 3.90
C ALA A 12 -8.27 -4.87 4.41
N CYS A 13 -7.81 -4.12 5.42
CA CYS A 13 -8.49 -2.91 5.86
C CYS A 13 -7.48 -1.79 6.13
N THR A 14 -7.90 -0.55 5.89
CA THR A 14 -7.16 0.63 6.30
C THR A 14 -7.28 0.84 7.81
N ARG A 15 -6.19 1.26 8.45
CA ARG A 15 -6.16 1.58 9.88
C ARG A 15 -5.12 2.65 10.17
N LYS A 16 -5.56 3.77 10.73
CA LYS A 16 -4.65 4.75 11.33
C LYS A 16 -4.07 4.18 12.61
N ASN A 17 -2.76 4.16 12.73
CA ASN A 17 -2.06 3.59 13.87
C ASN A 17 -0.60 4.08 13.93
N SER A 18 0.08 3.81 15.03
CA SER A 18 1.46 4.23 15.31
C SER A 18 2.53 3.70 14.33
N ILE A 19 2.19 2.74 13.46
CA ILE A 19 3.14 2.27 12.43
C ILE A 19 3.43 3.39 11.43
N VAL A 20 2.44 4.24 11.12
CA VAL A 20 2.60 5.37 10.20
C VAL A 20 3.67 6.33 10.73
N ASP A 21 3.58 6.68 12.00
CA ASP A 21 4.53 7.61 12.64
C ASP A 21 5.93 7.02 12.69
N LEU A 22 6.03 5.72 13.02
CA LEU A 22 7.32 5.01 13.00
C LEU A 22 7.94 4.99 11.60
N VAL A 23 7.14 4.73 10.56
CA VAL A 23 7.62 4.72 9.17
C VAL A 23 8.11 6.11 8.79
N LYS A 24 7.37 7.16 9.09
CA LYS A 24 7.81 8.54 8.86
C LYS A 24 9.16 8.81 9.54
N GLU A 25 9.29 8.48 10.82
CA GLU A 25 10.53 8.69 11.58
C GLU A 25 11.73 7.96 10.95
N LYS A 26 11.55 6.69 10.58
CA LYS A 26 12.67 5.85 10.12
C LYS A 26 13.03 6.06 8.66
N PHE A 27 12.08 6.42 7.81
CA PHE A 27 12.29 6.48 6.37
C PHE A 27 12.47 7.91 5.83
N ASN A 28 12.06 8.93 6.58
CA ASN A 28 12.12 10.32 6.12
C ASN A 28 13.53 10.82 5.77
N ASN A 29 14.56 10.22 6.36
CA ASN A 29 15.94 10.65 6.19
C ASN A 29 16.78 9.68 5.35
N ILE A 30 16.16 8.72 4.65
CA ILE A 30 16.90 7.81 3.78
C ILE A 30 17.12 8.49 2.44
N GLU A 31 18.37 8.86 2.18
CA GLU A 31 18.75 9.47 0.91
C GLU A 31 18.53 8.50 -0.26
N GLY A 32 17.94 9.00 -1.34
CA GLY A 32 17.63 8.20 -2.53
C GLY A 32 16.39 7.31 -2.42
N LEU A 33 15.66 7.35 -1.31
CA LEU A 33 14.38 6.66 -1.18
C LEU A 33 13.27 7.47 -1.85
N ILE A 34 13.04 7.23 -3.13
CA ILE A 34 12.06 7.93 -3.95
C ILE A 34 11.08 6.97 -4.62
N GLY A 35 9.89 7.47 -4.98
CA GLY A 35 8.86 6.69 -5.65
C GLY A 35 8.00 5.86 -4.69
N CYS A 36 7.30 4.87 -5.23
CA CYS A 36 6.38 4.03 -4.45
C CYS A 36 7.11 2.83 -3.85
N ILE A 37 6.97 2.66 -2.56
CA ILE A 37 7.45 1.47 -1.84
C ILE A 37 6.32 0.80 -1.08
N THR A 38 6.42 -0.49 -0.91
CA THR A 38 5.55 -1.28 -0.01
C THR A 38 6.41 -1.85 1.10
N LEU A 39 6.16 -1.41 2.32
CA LEU A 39 6.80 -1.92 3.52
C LEU A 39 5.90 -2.96 4.19
N GLN A 40 6.42 -4.15 4.44
CA GLN A 40 5.73 -5.18 5.23
C GLN A 40 6.34 -5.28 6.62
N VAL A 41 5.47 -5.29 7.62
CA VAL A 41 5.88 -5.39 9.03
C VAL A 41 4.96 -6.32 9.81
N PHE A 42 5.50 -6.96 10.83
CA PHE A 42 4.71 -7.55 11.90
C PHE A 42 4.66 -6.62 13.10
N LYS A 43 3.46 -6.42 13.64
CA LYS A 43 3.27 -5.77 14.94
C LYS A 43 2.87 -6.81 15.97
N SER A 44 3.66 -6.91 17.03
CA SER A 44 3.35 -7.79 18.17
C SER A 44 2.06 -7.33 18.85
N ARG A 45 1.22 -8.30 19.26
CA ARG A 45 0.01 -8.01 20.04
C ARG A 45 0.29 -7.87 21.54
N LYS A 46 1.42 -8.40 21.99
CA LYS A 46 1.76 -8.49 23.42
C LYS A 46 2.82 -7.48 23.83
N LYS A 47 3.66 -7.09 22.91
CA LYS A 47 4.74 -6.14 23.10
C LYS A 47 4.57 -5.00 22.08
N ASP A 48 5.04 -3.81 22.41
CA ASP A 48 5.05 -2.70 21.45
C ASP A 48 6.27 -2.82 20.51
N GLU A 49 6.38 -3.97 19.84
CA GLU A 49 7.44 -4.30 18.91
C GLU A 49 6.90 -4.36 17.50
N ILE A 50 7.63 -3.73 16.58
CA ILE A 50 7.39 -3.78 15.14
C ILE A 50 8.63 -4.39 14.49
N ILE A 51 8.42 -5.45 13.72
CA ILE A 51 9.49 -6.17 13.02
C ILE A 51 9.27 -5.96 11.52
N GLY A 52 10.27 -5.37 10.86
CA GLY A 52 10.30 -5.27 9.40
C GLY A 52 10.49 -6.64 8.76
N ILE A 53 9.73 -6.92 7.71
CA ILE A 53 9.83 -8.16 6.94
C ILE A 53 10.56 -7.87 5.65
N GLU A 54 10.03 -6.97 4.84
CA GLU A 54 10.58 -6.63 3.53
C GLU A 54 10.17 -5.24 3.08
N ILE A 55 10.95 -4.70 2.16
CA ILE A 55 10.64 -3.47 1.42
C ILE A 55 10.61 -3.82 -0.06
N ASN A 56 9.49 -3.53 -0.70
CA ASN A 56 9.32 -3.74 -2.13
C ASN A 56 9.18 -2.39 -2.84
N PRO A 57 10.07 -2.03 -3.79
CA PRO A 57 9.99 -0.76 -4.53
C PRO A 57 8.95 -0.86 -5.67
N ARG A 58 7.71 -1.10 -5.30
CA ARG A 58 6.57 -1.25 -6.19
C ARG A 58 5.24 -1.09 -5.46
N PHE A 59 4.15 -0.95 -6.21
CA PHE A 59 2.81 -1.08 -5.66
C PHE A 59 2.59 -2.49 -5.09
N GLY A 60 2.08 -2.56 -3.87
CA GLY A 60 1.73 -3.82 -3.23
C GLY A 60 0.40 -4.39 -3.76
N GLY A 61 0.15 -5.67 -3.51
CA GLY A 61 -1.12 -6.32 -3.86
C GLY A 61 -2.37 -5.70 -3.19
N GLY A 62 -2.16 -4.95 -2.11
CA GLY A 62 -3.20 -4.17 -1.42
C GLY A 62 -3.43 -2.76 -1.99
N TYR A 63 -2.72 -2.35 -3.05
CA TYR A 63 -2.80 -0.99 -3.57
C TYR A 63 -4.22 -0.55 -3.98
N PRO A 64 -5.09 -1.40 -4.56
CA PRO A 64 -6.47 -0.98 -4.86
C PRO A 64 -7.20 -0.42 -3.64
N LEU A 65 -6.97 -0.97 -2.45
CA LEU A 65 -7.51 -0.43 -1.21
C LEU A 65 -6.93 0.96 -0.88
N SER A 66 -5.62 1.14 -1.05
CA SER A 66 -4.97 2.44 -0.84
C SER A 66 -5.50 3.50 -1.79
N TYR A 67 -5.71 3.14 -3.06
CA TYR A 67 -6.33 4.03 -4.05
C TYR A 67 -7.75 4.42 -3.66
N CYS A 68 -8.58 3.46 -3.28
CA CYS A 68 -9.95 3.71 -2.81
C CYS A 68 -9.98 4.53 -1.52
N ALA A 69 -8.94 4.44 -0.70
CA ALA A 69 -8.77 5.28 0.50
C ALA A 69 -8.35 6.73 0.18
N GLY A 70 -8.06 7.04 -1.09
CA GLY A 70 -7.69 8.37 -1.56
C GLY A 70 -6.21 8.51 -1.95
N ALA A 71 -5.39 7.48 -1.77
CA ALA A 71 -3.96 7.53 -2.08
C ALA A 71 -3.68 7.22 -3.56
N ASN A 72 -3.72 8.25 -4.40
CA ASN A 72 -3.47 8.12 -5.85
C ASN A 72 -1.97 8.22 -6.17
N PHE A 73 -1.20 7.20 -5.81
CA PHE A 73 0.24 7.15 -6.06
C PHE A 73 0.64 7.32 -7.53
N PRO A 74 -0.04 6.72 -8.54
CA PRO A 74 0.31 6.96 -9.93
C PRO A 74 0.25 8.44 -10.32
N LYS A 75 -0.79 9.15 -9.85
CA LYS A 75 -0.91 10.58 -10.09
C LYS A 75 0.27 11.33 -9.47
N TRP A 76 0.60 11.07 -8.22
CA TRP A 76 1.70 11.75 -7.53
C TRP A 76 3.05 11.47 -8.19
N ILE A 77 3.31 10.24 -8.61
CA ILE A 77 4.54 9.90 -9.36
C ILE A 77 4.62 10.68 -10.67
N ILE A 78 3.51 10.79 -11.41
CA ILE A 78 3.47 11.59 -12.65
C ILE A 78 3.74 13.07 -12.35
N GLU A 79 3.10 13.61 -11.33
CA GLU A 79 3.28 15.00 -10.92
C GLU A 79 4.74 15.29 -10.55
N GLU A 80 5.36 14.41 -9.76
CA GLU A 80 6.76 14.56 -9.35
C GLU A 80 7.75 14.41 -10.52
N TYR A 81 7.66 13.32 -11.28
CA TYR A 81 8.70 12.95 -12.25
C TYR A 81 8.51 13.53 -13.64
N LEU A 82 7.29 13.80 -14.08
CA LEU A 82 7.03 14.36 -15.40
C LEU A 82 6.72 15.86 -15.37
N LEU A 83 6.06 16.31 -14.31
CA LEU A 83 5.65 17.71 -14.20
C LEU A 83 6.55 18.53 -13.25
N ASN A 84 7.55 17.92 -12.64
CA ASN A 84 8.43 18.52 -11.63
C ASN A 84 7.67 19.25 -10.51
N ASN A 85 6.49 18.73 -10.16
CA ASN A 85 5.64 19.27 -9.10
C ASN A 85 5.82 18.41 -7.84
N PHE A 86 6.82 18.78 -7.06
CA PHE A 86 7.13 18.08 -5.80
C PHE A 86 6.24 18.61 -4.68
N ASN A 87 5.66 17.70 -3.93
CA ASN A 87 4.90 18.01 -2.73
C ASN A 87 5.50 17.26 -1.55
N ASP A 88 6.06 18.00 -0.60
CA ASP A 88 6.68 17.47 0.60
C ASP A 88 5.65 17.21 1.73
N ASP A 89 4.38 17.54 1.51
CA ASP A 89 3.35 17.34 2.51
C ASP A 89 2.92 15.87 2.61
N TYR A 90 2.80 15.39 3.83
CA TYR A 90 2.24 14.06 4.07
C TYR A 90 0.76 14.02 3.74
N PHE A 91 0.35 13.04 2.93
CA PHE A 91 -1.06 12.78 2.71
C PHE A 91 -1.68 12.05 3.90
N GLU A 92 -2.43 12.78 4.73
CA GLU A 92 -3.06 12.25 5.94
C GLU A 92 -4.57 12.11 5.84
N ASN A 93 -5.18 12.65 4.77
CA ASN A 93 -6.64 12.65 4.56
C ASN A 93 -7.15 11.38 3.88
N TRP A 94 -6.56 10.22 4.21
CA TRP A 94 -7.05 8.96 3.67
C TRP A 94 -8.14 8.35 4.55
N ASN A 95 -9.06 7.60 3.91
CA ASN A 95 -10.19 6.98 4.58
C ASN A 95 -9.72 5.84 5.49
N ASP A 96 -9.94 6.00 6.79
CA ASP A 96 -9.75 4.92 7.78
C ASP A 96 -10.92 3.95 7.78
N ASN A 97 -10.71 2.74 8.26
CA ASN A 97 -11.71 1.69 8.39
C ASN A 97 -12.34 1.20 7.07
N LEU A 98 -11.69 1.41 5.94
CA LEU A 98 -12.11 0.87 4.67
C LEU A 98 -11.75 -0.62 4.60
N LEU A 99 -12.70 -1.48 4.23
CA LEU A 99 -12.50 -2.91 4.05
C LEU A 99 -12.48 -3.26 2.58
N MET A 100 -11.46 -3.97 2.16
CA MET A 100 -11.38 -4.62 0.85
C MET A 100 -11.51 -6.14 1.02
N ILE A 101 -12.39 -6.73 0.23
CA ILE A 101 -12.49 -8.18 0.04
C ILE A 101 -12.32 -8.44 -1.45
N ARG A 102 -11.36 -9.32 -1.79
CA ARG A 102 -11.15 -9.74 -3.17
C ARG A 102 -11.74 -11.12 -3.39
N TYR A 103 -12.27 -11.33 -4.56
CA TYR A 103 -12.75 -12.61 -5.03
C TYR A 103 -12.30 -12.79 -6.49
N ASP A 104 -12.09 -14.03 -6.87
CA ASP A 104 -11.81 -14.39 -8.24
C ASP A 104 -13.11 -14.39 -9.03
N GLN A 105 -13.07 -13.84 -10.23
CA GLN A 105 -14.18 -13.87 -11.15
C GLN A 105 -13.73 -14.57 -12.43
N GLU A 106 -14.44 -15.62 -12.80
CA GLU A 106 -14.23 -16.33 -14.04
C GLU A 106 -14.96 -15.65 -15.20
N ILE A 107 -14.30 -15.55 -16.34
CA ILE A 107 -14.89 -15.11 -17.59
C ILE A 107 -14.89 -16.31 -18.54
N ILE A 108 -16.06 -16.79 -18.89
CA ILE A 108 -16.22 -17.89 -19.81
C ILE A 108 -16.49 -17.32 -21.21
N VAL A 109 -15.62 -17.64 -22.15
CA VAL A 109 -15.76 -17.22 -23.55
C VAL A 109 -16.17 -18.43 -24.41
N ASN A 110 -17.35 -18.35 -25.02
CA ASN A 110 -17.79 -19.36 -25.98
C ASN A 110 -17.13 -19.12 -27.33
N GLY A 111 -16.77 -20.24 -28.00
CA GLY A 111 -16.24 -20.18 -29.36
C GLY A 111 -14.81 -19.69 -29.48
N TYR A 112 -14.03 -19.74 -28.38
CA TYR A 112 -12.61 -19.45 -28.45
C TYR A 112 -11.92 -20.40 -29.42
N LYS A 113 -11.30 -19.82 -30.43
CA LYS A 113 -10.47 -20.54 -31.41
C LYS A 113 -9.03 -20.12 -31.12
N GLY A 114 -8.31 -20.96 -30.34
CA GLY A 114 -6.91 -20.77 -29.98
C GLY A 114 -5.97 -20.76 -31.16
#